data_08e3f363ed0754e79f2529f81e812a40
#
_entry.id   08e3f363ed0754e79f2529f81e812a40
#
_cell.length_a   1.000
_cell.length_b   1.000
_cell.length_c   1.000
_cell.angle_alpha   90.00
_cell.angle_beta   90.00
_cell.angle_gamma   90.00
#
_symmetry.space_group_name_H-M   'P 1'
#
loop_
_entity.id
_entity.type
_entity.pdbx_description
1 polymer ?
#
loop_
_entity_poly.entity_id
_entity_poly.type
_entity_poly.pdbx_seq_one_letter_code
_entity_poly.pdbx_strand_id
1 'polypeptide(L)'
;MLFNRYRRGLFITSFLAAPVILYLVYVISPYVQAFYIAMTDWRGVTATPAFIGLDNFVRLFGDSIFWKAVTHNLALLVLLPLITIVLALFFAFLLNVGGPQGVGGIRGSRFYRVVFFFPQVLAVAVVAVLFQQVFRPDGSGMLNGPLMALGARPVGFLSDPGVAFWSVLGVLVWQAVGFYVVLFSAGLASIPRDMFEAAQIDGAGRFSLFFRITLPLLWDTVQVAWVYLGILALDVFAIVWVMTDQHGGPDWSTTVMAAEIYRNAFQYFRFGYASALGVVMFFFTVGFAVLSLRVSRRERIEY
;
A
#
# COMPACT_ATOMS: atom_id res chain seq x y z
N MET A 1 46.73 17.11 -13.18
CA MET A 1 45.30 16.65 -13.32
C MET A 1 45.05 15.30 -12.68
N LEU A 2 45.90 14.29 -12.72
CA LEU A 2 45.72 12.95 -12.14
C LEU A 2 45.58 12.96 -10.60
N PHE A 3 46.34 13.80 -9.90
CA PHE A 3 46.32 13.90 -8.41
C PHE A 3 44.97 14.37 -7.85
N ASN A 4 44.27 15.22 -8.58
CA ASN A 4 42.94 15.71 -8.19
C ASN A 4 41.83 14.63 -8.40
N ARG A 5 42.01 13.77 -9.38
CA ARG A 5 41.11 12.68 -9.71
C ARG A 5 41.16 11.57 -8.65
N TYR A 6 42.37 11.27 -8.15
CA TYR A 6 42.59 10.30 -7.06
C TYR A 6 42.00 10.79 -5.73
N ARG A 7 42.22 12.04 -5.35
CA ARG A 7 41.68 12.64 -4.12
C ARG A 7 40.14 12.72 -4.17
N ARG A 8 39.58 13.04 -5.33
CA ARG A 8 38.10 13.02 -5.52
C ARG A 8 37.55 11.61 -5.46
N GLY A 9 38.22 10.62 -6.05
CA GLY A 9 37.81 9.21 -5.95
C GLY A 9 37.85 8.71 -4.49
N LEU A 10 38.95 8.97 -3.79
CA LEU A 10 39.11 8.58 -2.37
C LEU A 10 38.05 9.24 -1.48
N PHE A 11 37.77 10.52 -1.69
CA PHE A 11 36.72 11.23 -0.96
C PHE A 11 35.34 10.65 -1.22
N ILE A 12 34.97 10.40 -2.48
CA ILE A 12 33.67 9.79 -2.84
C ILE A 12 33.55 8.39 -2.23
N THR A 13 34.60 7.56 -2.35
CA THR A 13 34.59 6.19 -1.81
C THR A 13 34.48 6.19 -0.28
N SER A 14 35.26 7.03 0.42
CA SER A 14 35.19 7.08 1.89
C SER A 14 33.85 7.64 2.40
N PHE A 15 33.26 8.61 1.70
CA PHE A 15 31.96 9.17 2.06
C PHE A 15 30.82 8.17 1.81
N LEU A 16 30.88 7.43 0.71
CA LEU A 16 29.85 6.42 0.37
C LEU A 16 30.06 5.09 1.09
N ALA A 17 31.27 4.79 1.56
CA ALA A 17 31.58 3.51 2.20
C ALA A 17 30.69 3.26 3.45
N ALA A 18 30.53 4.26 4.31
CA ALA A 18 29.75 4.11 5.53
C ALA A 18 28.26 3.77 5.26
N PRO A 19 27.49 4.53 4.46
CA PRO A 19 26.10 4.17 4.15
C PRO A 19 26.00 2.86 3.35
N VAL A 20 26.93 2.55 2.46
CA VAL A 20 26.93 1.28 1.71
C VAL A 20 27.17 0.09 2.65
N ILE A 21 28.14 0.18 3.56
CA ILE A 21 28.42 -0.89 4.53
C ILE A 21 27.18 -1.10 5.42
N LEU A 22 26.59 -0.03 5.94
CA LEU A 22 25.36 -0.12 6.75
C LEU A 22 24.21 -0.79 5.96
N TYR A 23 24.05 -0.42 4.69
CA TYR A 23 23.05 -1.03 3.82
C TYR A 23 23.30 -2.53 3.58
N LEU A 24 24.55 -2.90 3.31
CA LEU A 24 24.94 -4.30 3.11
C LEU A 24 24.73 -5.13 4.38
N VAL A 25 25.08 -4.60 5.55
CA VAL A 25 24.98 -5.33 6.82
C VAL A 25 23.52 -5.42 7.30
N TYR A 26 22.77 -4.33 7.27
CA TYR A 26 21.44 -4.28 7.89
C TYR A 26 20.29 -4.54 6.92
N VAL A 27 20.52 -4.47 5.62
CA VAL A 27 19.48 -4.74 4.61
C VAL A 27 19.83 -6.00 3.82
N ILE A 28 20.95 -6.04 3.12
CA ILE A 28 21.27 -7.16 2.23
C ILE A 28 21.56 -8.45 3.00
N SER A 29 22.37 -8.37 4.09
CA SER A 29 22.73 -9.56 4.87
C SER A 29 21.50 -10.31 5.43
N PRO A 30 20.47 -9.66 6.05
CA PRO A 30 19.25 -10.34 6.47
C PRO A 30 18.48 -11.01 5.34
N TYR A 31 18.44 -10.41 4.14
CA TYR A 31 17.82 -11.09 2.98
C TYR A 31 18.57 -12.38 2.63
N VAL A 32 19.91 -12.34 2.53
CA VAL A 32 20.71 -13.53 2.25
C VAL A 32 20.50 -14.61 3.32
N GLN A 33 20.45 -14.20 4.60
CA GLN A 33 20.15 -15.12 5.70
C GLN A 33 18.75 -15.71 5.59
N ALA A 34 17.74 -14.91 5.23
CA ALA A 34 16.37 -15.40 5.04
C ALA A 34 16.29 -16.46 3.93
N PHE A 35 17.02 -16.28 2.81
CA PHE A 35 17.13 -17.29 1.75
C PHE A 35 17.75 -18.59 2.24
N TYR A 36 18.80 -18.49 3.06
CA TYR A 36 19.43 -19.68 3.65
C TYR A 36 18.49 -20.37 4.64
N ILE A 37 17.88 -19.61 5.57
CA ILE A 37 16.96 -20.13 6.57
C ILE A 37 15.73 -20.78 5.93
N ALA A 38 15.25 -20.25 4.81
CA ALA A 38 14.13 -20.82 4.04
C ALA A 38 14.39 -22.27 3.58
N MET A 39 15.67 -22.65 3.45
CA MET A 39 16.10 -24.02 3.07
C MET A 39 16.42 -24.91 4.28
N THR A 40 16.03 -24.49 5.49
CA THR A 40 16.31 -25.24 6.74
C THR A 40 15.02 -25.54 7.50
N ASP A 41 15.07 -26.47 8.43
CA ASP A 41 13.99 -26.78 9.38
C ASP A 41 14.04 -25.91 10.65
N TRP A 42 14.70 -24.76 10.59
CA TRP A 42 14.98 -23.95 11.76
C TRP A 42 13.71 -23.53 12.51
N ARG A 43 13.74 -23.79 13.84
CA ARG A 43 12.63 -23.46 14.76
C ARG A 43 12.92 -22.26 15.66
N GLY A 44 14.02 -21.52 15.40
CA GLY A 44 14.39 -20.33 16.16
C GLY A 44 15.20 -20.60 17.43
N VAL A 45 15.22 -21.81 17.96
CA VAL A 45 15.88 -22.17 19.22
C VAL A 45 17.03 -23.17 19.06
N THR A 46 17.16 -23.82 17.90
CA THR A 46 18.24 -24.76 17.60
C THR A 46 19.48 -24.03 17.10
N ALA A 47 20.65 -24.36 17.69
CA ALA A 47 21.93 -23.76 17.27
C ALA A 47 22.34 -24.18 15.84
N THR A 48 21.96 -25.38 15.42
CA THR A 48 22.30 -25.96 14.11
C THR A 48 21.02 -26.49 13.43
N PRO A 49 20.36 -25.69 12.60
CA PRO A 49 19.22 -26.17 11.84
C PRO A 49 19.67 -27.18 10.75
N ALA A 50 18.89 -28.24 10.54
CA ALA A 50 19.15 -29.16 9.44
C ALA A 50 18.82 -28.50 8.09
N PHE A 51 19.66 -28.69 7.09
CA PHE A 51 19.40 -28.26 5.73
C PHE A 51 18.43 -29.23 5.06
N ILE A 52 17.28 -28.74 4.63
CA ILE A 52 16.20 -29.53 4.00
C ILE A 52 15.93 -29.15 2.54
N GLY A 53 16.78 -28.31 1.96
CA GLY A 53 16.63 -27.85 0.57
C GLY A 53 15.31 -27.12 0.32
N LEU A 54 14.51 -27.56 -0.63
CA LEU A 54 13.28 -26.90 -1.06
C LEU A 54 12.00 -27.39 -0.36
N ASP A 55 12.10 -28.24 0.66
CA ASP A 55 10.94 -28.85 1.32
C ASP A 55 9.95 -27.81 1.89
N ASN A 56 10.45 -26.70 2.41
CA ASN A 56 9.56 -25.62 2.88
C ASN A 56 8.73 -25.02 1.75
N PHE A 57 9.30 -24.87 0.57
CA PHE A 57 8.58 -24.35 -0.60
C PHE A 57 7.56 -25.38 -1.11
N VAL A 58 7.89 -26.67 -1.12
CA VAL A 58 6.93 -27.73 -1.49
C VAL A 58 5.74 -27.72 -0.54
N ARG A 59 5.98 -27.65 0.78
CA ARG A 59 4.92 -27.53 1.79
C ARG A 59 4.10 -26.25 1.60
N LEU A 60 4.75 -25.13 1.31
CA LEU A 60 4.11 -23.83 1.09
C LEU A 60 3.11 -23.89 -0.07
N PHE A 61 3.51 -24.45 -1.21
CA PHE A 61 2.63 -24.56 -2.38
C PHE A 61 1.48 -25.56 -2.19
N GLY A 62 1.58 -26.47 -1.23
CA GLY A 62 0.50 -27.35 -0.79
C GLY A 62 -0.43 -26.74 0.27
N ASP A 63 -0.11 -25.57 0.82
CA ASP A 63 -0.86 -24.98 1.92
C ASP A 63 -2.02 -24.10 1.40
N SER A 64 -3.23 -24.46 1.79
CA SER A 64 -4.45 -23.71 1.41
C SER A 64 -4.50 -22.29 1.99
N ILE A 65 -3.94 -22.08 3.21
CA ILE A 65 -3.91 -20.76 3.86
C ILE A 65 -2.94 -19.85 3.10
N PHE A 66 -1.81 -20.37 2.64
CA PHE A 66 -0.90 -19.63 1.77
C PHE A 66 -1.61 -19.10 0.52
N TRP A 67 -2.38 -19.95 -0.17
CA TRP A 67 -3.10 -19.52 -1.37
C TRP A 67 -4.20 -18.50 -1.08
N LYS A 68 -4.89 -18.61 0.07
CA LYS A 68 -5.81 -17.56 0.52
C LYS A 68 -5.06 -16.23 0.74
N ALA A 69 -3.93 -16.25 1.43
CA ALA A 69 -3.12 -15.06 1.67
C ALA A 69 -2.61 -14.43 0.35
N VAL A 70 -2.13 -15.24 -0.59
CA VAL A 70 -1.72 -14.77 -1.93
C VAL A 70 -2.89 -14.12 -2.66
N THR A 71 -4.07 -14.74 -2.66
CA THR A 71 -5.25 -14.21 -3.33
C THR A 71 -5.66 -12.86 -2.75
N HIS A 72 -5.65 -12.71 -1.42
CA HIS A 72 -5.97 -11.44 -0.76
C HIS A 72 -4.91 -10.37 -1.06
N ASN A 73 -3.62 -10.71 -1.03
CA ASN A 73 -2.57 -9.76 -1.41
C ASN A 73 -2.69 -9.32 -2.88
N LEU A 74 -3.01 -10.25 -3.81
CA LEU A 74 -3.24 -9.90 -5.21
C LEU A 74 -4.49 -9.03 -5.39
N ALA A 75 -5.56 -9.32 -4.66
CA ALA A 75 -6.75 -8.48 -4.65
C ALA A 75 -6.46 -7.08 -4.10
N LEU A 76 -5.72 -6.97 -2.98
CA LEU A 76 -5.28 -5.70 -2.43
C LEU A 76 -4.34 -4.95 -3.38
N LEU A 77 -3.43 -5.65 -4.05
CA LEU A 77 -2.49 -5.09 -5.02
C LEU A 77 -3.19 -4.36 -6.18
N VAL A 78 -4.38 -4.81 -6.55
CA VAL A 78 -5.18 -4.20 -7.63
C VAL A 78 -6.19 -3.21 -7.07
N LEU A 79 -7.00 -3.63 -6.08
CA LEU A 79 -8.14 -2.85 -5.59
C LEU A 79 -7.73 -1.64 -4.77
N LEU A 80 -6.71 -1.76 -3.92
CA LEU A 80 -6.28 -0.65 -3.06
C LEU A 80 -5.75 0.53 -3.90
N PRO A 81 -4.81 0.35 -4.86
CA PRO A 81 -4.38 1.43 -5.73
C PRO A 81 -5.52 1.98 -6.59
N LEU A 82 -6.31 1.09 -7.21
CA LEU A 82 -7.38 1.49 -8.11
C LEU A 82 -8.38 2.41 -7.41
N ILE A 83 -8.95 1.97 -6.28
CA ILE A 83 -9.96 2.72 -5.54
C ILE A 83 -9.38 4.01 -4.97
N THR A 84 -8.19 3.92 -4.35
CA THR A 84 -7.54 5.08 -3.72
C THR A 84 -7.20 6.16 -4.76
N ILE A 85 -6.63 5.78 -5.91
CA ILE A 85 -6.25 6.73 -6.97
C ILE A 85 -7.50 7.37 -7.59
N VAL A 86 -8.54 6.59 -7.88
CA VAL A 86 -9.79 7.12 -8.44
C VAL A 86 -10.42 8.13 -7.49
N LEU A 87 -10.56 7.80 -6.20
CA LEU A 87 -11.11 8.72 -5.21
C LEU A 87 -10.21 9.95 -5.01
N ALA A 88 -8.90 9.74 -4.92
CA ALA A 88 -7.97 10.84 -4.71
C ALA A 88 -7.91 11.81 -5.90
N LEU A 89 -7.92 11.31 -7.14
CA LEU A 89 -8.01 12.15 -8.34
C LEU A 89 -9.33 12.92 -8.38
N PHE A 90 -10.44 12.26 -8.06
CA PHE A 90 -11.75 12.90 -8.01
C PHE A 90 -11.78 14.06 -7.00
N PHE A 91 -11.34 13.82 -5.76
CA PHE A 91 -11.30 14.87 -4.75
C PHE A 91 -10.25 15.95 -5.06
N ALA A 92 -9.06 15.58 -5.56
CA ALA A 92 -8.05 16.55 -5.96
C ALA A 92 -8.57 17.46 -7.09
N PHE A 93 -9.25 16.89 -8.08
CA PHE A 93 -9.86 17.64 -9.18
C PHE A 93 -10.94 18.61 -8.66
N LEU A 94 -11.87 18.13 -7.82
CA LEU A 94 -12.89 18.99 -7.20
C LEU A 94 -12.28 20.16 -6.40
N LEU A 95 -11.23 19.85 -5.61
CA LEU A 95 -10.58 20.86 -4.74
C LEU A 95 -9.80 21.92 -5.52
N ASN A 96 -9.31 21.60 -6.74
CA ASN A 96 -8.43 22.50 -7.51
C ASN A 96 -9.10 23.12 -8.74
N VAL A 97 -10.03 22.41 -9.39
CA VAL A 97 -10.63 22.83 -10.68
C VAL A 97 -12.16 23.00 -10.58
N GLY A 98 -12.75 22.64 -9.44
CA GLY A 98 -14.20 22.59 -9.25
C GLY A 98 -14.89 23.90 -8.89
N GLY A 99 -14.21 25.06 -8.89
CA GLY A 99 -14.81 26.36 -8.53
C GLY A 99 -15.87 26.85 -9.54
N PRO A 100 -16.73 27.82 -9.13
CA PRO A 100 -17.80 28.36 -9.97
C PRO A 100 -17.33 28.97 -11.30
N GLN A 101 -16.06 29.40 -11.37
CA GLN A 101 -15.42 29.98 -12.56
C GLN A 101 -14.58 28.97 -13.35
N GLY A 102 -14.66 27.66 -13.04
CA GLY A 102 -14.03 26.59 -13.80
C GLY A 102 -12.53 26.39 -13.56
N VAL A 103 -11.79 27.43 -13.25
CA VAL A 103 -10.30 27.43 -13.13
C VAL A 103 -9.83 27.75 -11.69
N GLY A 104 -10.71 27.82 -10.74
CA GLY A 104 -10.38 28.04 -9.33
C GLY A 104 -10.88 26.91 -8.45
N GLY A 105 -10.10 26.49 -7.47
CA GLY A 105 -10.53 25.52 -6.47
C GLY A 105 -11.71 26.01 -5.64
N ILE A 106 -12.42 25.11 -4.99
CA ILE A 106 -13.52 25.46 -4.08
C ILE A 106 -13.00 26.27 -2.88
N ARG A 107 -13.84 27.17 -2.40
CA ARG A 107 -13.55 28.01 -1.23
C ARG A 107 -13.28 27.11 -0.01
N GLY A 108 -12.14 27.29 0.68
CA GLY A 108 -11.75 26.42 1.79
C GLY A 108 -10.98 25.16 1.41
N SER A 109 -10.51 25.01 0.17
CA SER A 109 -9.76 23.82 -0.29
C SER A 109 -8.59 23.42 0.61
N ARG A 110 -7.92 24.39 1.26
CA ARG A 110 -6.84 24.13 2.24
C ARG A 110 -7.35 23.35 3.47
N PHE A 111 -8.50 23.72 4.00
CA PHE A 111 -9.12 23.04 5.13
C PHE A 111 -9.47 21.58 4.77
N TYR A 112 -10.12 21.38 3.63
CA TYR A 112 -10.46 20.02 3.18
C TYR A 112 -9.23 19.15 2.97
N ARG A 113 -8.12 19.69 2.44
CA ARG A 113 -6.87 18.93 2.31
C ARG A 113 -6.32 18.46 3.67
N VAL A 114 -6.39 19.31 4.70
CA VAL A 114 -5.98 18.95 6.07
C VAL A 114 -6.88 17.86 6.63
N VAL A 115 -8.20 17.98 6.47
CA VAL A 115 -9.17 16.96 6.95
C VAL A 115 -8.95 15.62 6.25
N PHE A 116 -8.78 15.61 4.92
CA PHE A 116 -8.49 14.37 4.19
C PHE A 116 -7.14 13.75 4.58
N PHE A 117 -6.13 14.58 4.85
CA PHE A 117 -4.80 14.10 5.22
C PHE A 117 -4.71 13.57 6.65
N PHE A 118 -5.60 14.00 7.54
CA PHE A 118 -5.55 13.67 8.96
C PHE A 118 -5.50 12.16 9.26
N PRO A 119 -6.29 11.28 8.60
CA PRO A 119 -6.22 9.84 8.82
C PRO A 119 -4.82 9.23 8.61
N GLN A 120 -4.06 9.75 7.67
CA GLN A 120 -2.71 9.26 7.35
C GLN A 120 -1.69 9.53 8.46
N VAL A 121 -1.93 10.54 9.30
CA VAL A 121 -1.03 10.89 10.43
C VAL A 121 -1.20 9.92 11.60
N LEU A 122 -2.33 9.24 11.68
CA LEU A 122 -2.61 8.30 12.76
C LEU A 122 -1.76 7.03 12.61
N ALA A 123 -1.23 6.54 13.71
CA ALA A 123 -0.55 5.25 13.71
C ALA A 123 -1.52 4.13 13.27
N VAL A 124 -1.07 3.26 12.38
CA VAL A 124 -1.88 2.18 11.79
C VAL A 124 -2.56 1.31 12.85
N ALA A 125 -1.86 0.98 13.94
CA ALA A 125 -2.41 0.20 15.05
C ALA A 125 -3.56 0.94 15.77
N VAL A 126 -3.46 2.27 15.93
CA VAL A 126 -4.53 3.10 16.52
C VAL A 126 -5.75 3.10 15.61
N VAL A 127 -5.54 3.25 14.29
CA VAL A 127 -6.64 3.15 13.29
C VAL A 127 -7.32 1.80 13.38
N ALA A 128 -6.56 0.71 13.45
CA ALA A 128 -7.11 -0.64 13.55
C ALA A 128 -8.01 -0.81 14.78
N VAL A 129 -7.56 -0.36 15.97
CA VAL A 129 -8.36 -0.41 17.21
C VAL A 129 -9.59 0.49 17.14
N LEU A 130 -9.48 1.68 16.57
CA LEU A 130 -10.63 2.58 16.37
C LEU A 130 -11.70 1.93 15.48
N PHE A 131 -11.29 1.31 14.38
CA PHE A 131 -12.23 0.65 13.48
C PHE A 131 -12.82 -0.65 14.03
N GLN A 132 -12.16 -1.34 14.98
CA GLN A 132 -12.82 -2.40 15.75
C GLN A 132 -14.07 -1.86 16.48
N GLN A 133 -14.00 -0.65 17.06
CA GLN A 133 -15.15 -0.02 17.73
C GLN A 133 -16.21 0.46 16.71
N VAL A 134 -15.79 1.01 15.58
CA VAL A 134 -16.69 1.43 14.50
C VAL A 134 -17.49 0.26 13.95
N PHE A 135 -16.86 -0.90 13.80
CA PHE A 135 -17.41 -2.12 13.20
C PHE A 135 -18.03 -3.10 14.21
N ARG A 136 -18.21 -2.71 15.48
CA ARG A 136 -18.84 -3.59 16.46
C ARG A 136 -20.19 -4.09 15.98
N PRO A 137 -20.48 -5.39 16.16
CA PRO A 137 -21.74 -6.01 15.68
C PRO A 137 -22.98 -5.66 16.52
N ASP A 138 -22.77 -5.05 17.69
CA ASP A 138 -23.86 -4.65 18.59
C ASP A 138 -24.33 -3.20 18.32
N GLY A 139 -25.39 -2.79 19.01
CA GLY A 139 -25.98 -1.44 18.90
C GLY A 139 -25.04 -0.31 19.37
N SER A 140 -23.90 -0.61 19.99
CA SER A 140 -22.87 0.39 20.36
C SER A 140 -21.91 0.71 19.21
N GLY A 141 -21.87 -0.12 18.15
CA GLY A 141 -21.07 0.09 16.97
C GLY A 141 -21.52 1.34 16.20
N MET A 142 -20.57 2.17 15.78
CA MET A 142 -20.87 3.43 15.09
C MET A 142 -21.66 3.23 13.79
N LEU A 143 -21.46 2.11 13.08
CA LEU A 143 -22.21 1.78 11.86
C LEU A 143 -23.45 0.93 12.16
N ASN A 144 -23.34 -0.06 13.04
CA ASN A 144 -24.46 -0.95 13.35
C ASN A 144 -25.52 -0.28 14.25
N GLY A 145 -25.15 0.65 15.12
CA GLY A 145 -26.12 1.38 15.95
C GLY A 145 -27.21 2.06 15.15
N PRO A 146 -26.89 2.94 14.18
CA PRO A 146 -27.88 3.56 13.29
C PRO A 146 -28.65 2.54 12.43
N LEU A 147 -27.98 1.50 11.91
CA LEU A 147 -28.65 0.45 11.13
C LEU A 147 -29.71 -0.27 11.94
N MET A 148 -29.39 -0.66 13.17
CA MET A 148 -30.33 -1.32 14.09
C MET A 148 -31.46 -0.38 14.53
N ALA A 149 -31.18 0.90 14.75
CA ALA A 149 -32.19 1.93 15.05
C ALA A 149 -33.23 2.09 13.91
N LEU A 150 -32.79 1.86 12.65
CA LEU A 150 -33.63 1.85 11.46
C LEU A 150 -34.33 0.49 11.23
N GLY A 151 -34.19 -0.49 12.15
CA GLY A 151 -34.77 -1.83 12.04
C GLY A 151 -34.00 -2.78 11.12
N ALA A 152 -32.81 -2.43 10.66
CA ALA A 152 -31.97 -3.34 9.87
C ALA A 152 -31.27 -4.36 10.77
N ARG A 153 -30.86 -5.49 10.18
CA ARG A 153 -30.01 -6.47 10.87
C ARG A 153 -28.59 -5.95 10.98
N PRO A 154 -27.90 -6.23 12.11
CA PRO A 154 -26.48 -5.86 12.23
C PRO A 154 -25.64 -6.58 11.18
N VAL A 155 -24.64 -5.85 10.65
CA VAL A 155 -23.68 -6.38 9.67
C VAL A 155 -22.44 -6.84 10.42
N GLY A 156 -22.00 -8.07 10.14
CA GLY A 156 -20.78 -8.64 10.69
C GLY A 156 -19.53 -8.13 9.95
N PHE A 157 -19.24 -6.82 10.04
CA PHE A 157 -18.14 -6.20 9.28
C PHE A 157 -16.80 -6.91 9.42
N LEU A 158 -16.50 -7.48 10.59
CA LEU A 158 -15.24 -8.21 10.85
C LEU A 158 -15.48 -9.70 11.15
N SER A 159 -16.73 -10.11 11.39
CA SER A 159 -17.09 -11.47 11.77
C SER A 159 -17.74 -12.28 10.64
N ASP A 160 -18.12 -11.66 9.54
CA ASP A 160 -18.62 -12.34 8.34
C ASP A 160 -17.48 -12.51 7.32
N PRO A 161 -17.14 -13.76 6.92
CA PRO A 161 -16.08 -14.01 5.93
C PRO A 161 -16.27 -13.29 4.59
N GLY A 162 -17.52 -13.09 4.16
CA GLY A 162 -17.85 -12.41 2.91
C GLY A 162 -17.68 -10.89 2.96
N VAL A 163 -17.69 -10.30 4.17
CA VAL A 163 -17.66 -8.84 4.36
C VAL A 163 -16.31 -8.36 4.90
N ALA A 164 -15.64 -9.18 5.71
CA ALA A 164 -14.43 -8.77 6.45
C ALA A 164 -13.30 -8.22 5.56
N PHE A 165 -13.03 -8.86 4.43
CA PHE A 165 -12.03 -8.38 3.47
C PHE A 165 -12.34 -6.95 2.95
N TRP A 166 -13.60 -6.69 2.60
CA TRP A 166 -14.04 -5.39 2.09
C TRP A 166 -14.00 -4.32 3.18
N SER A 167 -14.28 -4.69 4.42
CA SER A 167 -14.14 -3.80 5.58
C SER A 167 -12.69 -3.38 5.78
N VAL A 168 -11.74 -4.32 5.73
CA VAL A 168 -10.30 -4.04 5.78
C VAL A 168 -9.87 -3.13 4.64
N LEU A 169 -10.25 -3.46 3.41
CA LEU A 169 -9.94 -2.65 2.22
C LEU A 169 -10.50 -1.23 2.35
N GLY A 170 -11.73 -1.08 2.84
CA GLY A 170 -12.35 0.23 3.07
C GLY A 170 -11.55 1.10 4.04
N VAL A 171 -11.04 0.52 5.13
CA VAL A 171 -10.20 1.22 6.11
C VAL A 171 -8.86 1.62 5.51
N LEU A 172 -8.22 0.72 4.75
CA LEU A 172 -6.96 1.02 4.05
C LEU A 172 -7.12 2.17 3.06
N VAL A 173 -8.19 2.16 2.26
CA VAL A 173 -8.50 3.24 1.32
C VAL A 173 -8.76 4.55 2.07
N TRP A 174 -9.58 4.52 3.14
CA TRP A 174 -9.88 5.70 3.95
C TRP A 174 -8.61 6.32 4.56
N GLN A 175 -7.70 5.51 5.05
CA GLN A 175 -6.44 5.97 5.60
C GLN A 175 -5.53 6.58 4.52
N ALA A 176 -5.44 5.94 3.36
CA ALA A 176 -4.49 6.32 2.31
C ALA A 176 -4.96 7.50 1.45
N VAL A 177 -6.27 7.61 1.16
CA VAL A 177 -6.81 8.52 0.14
C VAL A 177 -6.35 9.97 0.31
N GLY A 178 -6.27 10.45 1.56
CA GLY A 178 -5.93 11.84 1.85
C GLY A 178 -4.52 12.24 1.42
N PHE A 179 -3.54 11.37 1.59
CA PHE A 179 -2.18 11.59 1.11
C PHE A 179 -2.15 11.79 -0.41
N TYR A 180 -2.87 10.93 -1.14
CA TYR A 180 -2.92 11.00 -2.61
C TYR A 180 -3.75 12.18 -3.11
N VAL A 181 -4.75 12.64 -2.35
CA VAL A 181 -5.44 13.92 -2.64
C VAL A 181 -4.45 15.09 -2.61
N VAL A 182 -3.58 15.14 -1.62
CA VAL A 182 -2.54 16.18 -1.52
C VAL A 182 -1.51 16.03 -2.64
N LEU A 183 -1.04 14.81 -2.91
CA LEU A 183 -0.08 14.50 -3.97
C LEU A 183 -0.60 14.95 -5.35
N PHE A 184 -1.83 14.54 -5.71
CA PHE A 184 -2.44 14.95 -6.99
C PHE A 184 -2.77 16.42 -7.02
N SER A 185 -3.13 17.04 -5.89
CA SER A 185 -3.33 18.49 -5.82
C SER A 185 -2.04 19.26 -6.09
N ALA A 186 -0.89 18.75 -5.64
CA ALA A 186 0.41 19.34 -5.95
C ALA A 186 0.76 19.17 -7.44
N GLY A 187 0.49 17.99 -8.01
CA GLY A 187 0.65 17.76 -9.46
C GLY A 187 -0.28 18.67 -10.30
N LEU A 188 -1.53 18.84 -9.89
CA LEU A 188 -2.45 19.77 -10.57
C LEU A 188 -1.97 21.24 -10.52
N ALA A 189 -1.34 21.63 -9.43
CA ALA A 189 -0.83 22.99 -9.27
C ALA A 189 0.39 23.28 -10.17
N SER A 190 1.07 22.26 -10.67
CA SER A 190 2.20 22.40 -11.61
C SER A 190 1.76 22.57 -13.07
N ILE A 191 0.49 22.27 -13.40
CA ILE A 191 -0.05 22.43 -14.76
C ILE A 191 -0.33 23.93 -15.02
N PRO A 192 0.20 24.52 -16.12
CA PRO A 192 -0.08 25.91 -16.48
C PRO A 192 -1.58 26.17 -16.62
N ARG A 193 -2.06 27.28 -16.06
CA ARG A 193 -3.48 27.66 -16.10
C ARG A 193 -3.98 27.89 -17.52
N ASP A 194 -3.13 28.42 -18.37
CA ASP A 194 -3.44 28.70 -19.78
C ASP A 194 -3.97 27.47 -20.52
N MET A 195 -3.51 26.25 -20.15
CA MET A 195 -4.01 25.01 -20.73
C MET A 195 -5.48 24.74 -20.40
N PHE A 196 -5.90 25.08 -19.17
CA PHE A 196 -7.31 24.94 -18.76
C PHE A 196 -8.17 26.03 -19.36
N GLU A 197 -7.65 27.28 -19.44
CA GLU A 197 -8.35 28.41 -20.02
C GLU A 197 -8.57 28.24 -21.54
N ALA A 198 -7.55 27.82 -22.28
CA ALA A 198 -7.66 27.51 -23.70
C ALA A 198 -8.72 26.43 -23.97
N ALA A 199 -8.70 25.35 -23.21
CA ALA A 199 -9.69 24.28 -23.36
C ALA A 199 -11.13 24.74 -23.04
N GLN A 200 -11.30 25.67 -22.11
CA GLN A 200 -12.62 26.23 -21.80
C GLN A 200 -13.12 27.16 -22.91
N ILE A 201 -12.23 27.93 -23.54
CA ILE A 201 -12.56 28.75 -24.72
C ILE A 201 -13.02 27.82 -25.86
N ASP A 202 -12.39 26.64 -26.02
CA ASP A 202 -12.78 25.61 -26.99
C ASP A 202 -14.07 24.86 -26.58
N GLY A 203 -14.74 25.25 -25.49
CA GLY A 203 -16.01 24.68 -25.04
C GLY A 203 -15.86 23.36 -24.26
N ALA A 204 -14.67 23.03 -23.74
CA ALA A 204 -14.47 21.82 -22.97
C ALA A 204 -15.22 21.88 -21.62
N GLY A 205 -16.17 20.95 -21.44
CA GLY A 205 -16.82 20.73 -20.15
C GLY A 205 -15.90 20.04 -19.12
N ARG A 206 -16.32 19.98 -17.85
CA ARG A 206 -15.53 19.44 -16.72
C ARG A 206 -15.03 18.01 -16.97
N PHE A 207 -15.83 17.14 -17.56
CA PHE A 207 -15.41 15.76 -17.92
C PHE A 207 -14.30 15.75 -18.98
N SER A 208 -14.42 16.60 -19.99
CA SER A 208 -13.41 16.76 -21.04
C SER A 208 -12.09 17.27 -20.44
N LEU A 209 -12.15 18.29 -19.56
CA LEU A 209 -10.98 18.80 -18.85
C LEU A 209 -10.31 17.71 -17.99
N PHE A 210 -11.10 16.88 -17.30
CA PHE A 210 -10.54 15.81 -16.48
C PHE A 210 -9.85 14.73 -17.32
N PHE A 211 -10.56 14.13 -18.28
CA PHE A 211 -10.06 12.97 -19.00
C PHE A 211 -9.06 13.30 -20.12
N ARG A 212 -9.19 14.49 -20.76
CA ARG A 212 -8.35 14.84 -21.91
C ARG A 212 -7.16 15.73 -21.55
N ILE A 213 -7.17 16.40 -20.39
CA ILE A 213 -6.11 17.32 -19.98
C ILE A 213 -5.52 16.86 -18.65
N THR A 214 -6.31 16.84 -17.59
CA THR A 214 -5.83 16.60 -16.22
C THR A 214 -5.19 15.22 -16.07
N LEU A 215 -5.90 14.15 -16.45
CA LEU A 215 -5.45 12.79 -16.26
C LEU A 215 -4.19 12.45 -17.09
N PRO A 216 -4.09 12.82 -18.39
CA PRO A 216 -2.86 12.62 -19.15
C PRO A 216 -1.66 13.35 -18.60
N LEU A 217 -1.84 14.61 -18.13
CA LEU A 217 -0.75 15.43 -17.58
C LEU A 217 -0.31 14.99 -16.19
N LEU A 218 -1.20 14.33 -15.42
CA LEU A 218 -0.86 13.74 -14.12
C LEU A 218 -0.40 12.29 -14.21
N TRP A 219 -0.28 11.73 -15.43
CA TRP A 219 -0.04 10.30 -15.60
C TRP A 219 1.22 9.80 -14.87
N ASP A 220 2.31 10.55 -14.92
CA ASP A 220 3.54 10.21 -14.19
C ASP A 220 3.31 10.14 -12.67
N THR A 221 2.54 11.08 -12.13
CA THR A 221 2.18 11.07 -10.71
C THR A 221 1.27 9.90 -10.35
N VAL A 222 0.34 9.56 -11.25
CA VAL A 222 -0.55 8.38 -11.10
C VAL A 222 0.26 7.08 -11.09
N GLN A 223 1.25 6.96 -11.96
CA GLN A 223 2.12 5.79 -12.02
C GLN A 223 2.94 5.63 -10.73
N VAL A 224 3.53 6.72 -10.21
CA VAL A 224 4.24 6.70 -8.94
C VAL A 224 3.30 6.29 -7.79
N ALA A 225 2.09 6.85 -7.76
CA ALA A 225 1.07 6.50 -6.77
C ALA A 225 0.68 5.00 -6.86
N TRP A 226 0.52 4.47 -8.06
CA TRP A 226 0.21 3.06 -8.30
C TRP A 226 1.30 2.13 -7.75
N VAL A 227 2.56 2.41 -8.07
CA VAL A 227 3.69 1.59 -7.60
C VAL A 227 3.78 1.62 -6.08
N TYR A 228 3.67 2.82 -5.48
CA TYR A 228 3.79 2.98 -4.04
C TYR A 228 2.66 2.29 -3.28
N LEU A 229 1.40 2.48 -3.72
CA LEU A 229 0.25 1.79 -3.15
C LEU A 229 0.32 0.27 -3.34
N GLY A 230 0.83 -0.19 -4.46
CA GLY A 230 1.00 -1.62 -4.72
C GLY A 230 2.03 -2.26 -3.79
N ILE A 231 3.17 -1.60 -3.54
CA ILE A 231 4.15 -2.07 -2.56
C ILE A 231 3.52 -2.09 -1.16
N LEU A 232 2.79 -1.05 -0.77
CA LEU A 232 2.08 -0.97 0.50
C LEU A 232 1.02 -2.08 0.64
N ALA A 233 0.30 -2.41 -0.43
CA ALA A 233 -0.70 -3.48 -0.45
C ALA A 233 -0.09 -4.87 -0.20
N LEU A 234 1.17 -5.09 -0.59
CA LEU A 234 1.88 -6.33 -0.31
C LEU A 234 2.37 -6.41 1.14
N ASP A 235 2.67 -5.27 1.77
CA ASP A 235 3.18 -5.17 3.15
C ASP A 235 2.07 -4.88 4.18
N VAL A 236 0.81 -5.12 3.84
CA VAL A 236 -0.31 -4.94 4.79
C VAL A 236 -0.24 -6.01 5.87
N PHE A 237 0.25 -5.64 7.04
CA PHE A 237 0.33 -6.49 8.23
C PHE A 237 -0.49 -5.93 9.39
N ALA A 238 -0.10 -4.75 9.89
CA ALA A 238 -0.55 -4.23 11.17
C ALA A 238 -2.08 -4.05 11.24
N ILE A 239 -2.71 -3.59 10.16
CA ILE A 239 -4.15 -3.38 10.13
C ILE A 239 -4.91 -4.71 10.16
N VAL A 240 -4.47 -5.71 9.40
CA VAL A 240 -5.07 -7.06 9.41
C VAL A 240 -4.87 -7.70 10.77
N TRP A 241 -3.63 -7.66 11.30
CA TRP A 241 -3.27 -8.32 12.54
C TRP A 241 -4.02 -7.78 13.77
N VAL A 242 -4.18 -6.45 13.83
CA VAL A 242 -4.81 -5.79 14.99
C VAL A 242 -6.32 -5.70 14.84
N MET A 243 -6.83 -5.41 13.65
CA MET A 243 -8.24 -5.10 13.44
C MET A 243 -9.12 -6.35 13.37
N THR A 244 -8.60 -7.47 12.83
CA THR A 244 -9.42 -8.64 12.56
C THR A 244 -9.28 -9.74 13.61
N ASP A 245 -10.38 -10.44 13.88
CA ASP A 245 -10.40 -11.56 14.81
C ASP A 245 -9.43 -12.65 14.35
N GLN A 246 -8.81 -13.35 15.31
CA GLN A 246 -7.83 -14.41 15.08
C GLN A 246 -6.66 -13.98 14.19
N HIS A 247 -6.44 -12.66 14.03
CA HIS A 247 -5.33 -12.07 13.24
C HIS A 247 -5.34 -12.47 11.75
N GLY A 248 -6.49 -12.73 11.18
CA GLY A 248 -6.67 -13.13 9.78
C GLY A 248 -8.15 -13.22 9.38
N GLY A 249 -9.04 -12.83 10.31
CA GLY A 249 -10.50 -12.86 10.14
C GLY A 249 -11.11 -14.27 10.20
N PRO A 250 -12.44 -14.36 10.21
CA PRO A 250 -13.13 -15.63 10.21
C PRO A 250 -12.78 -16.40 8.93
N ASP A 251 -12.51 -17.70 9.06
CA ASP A 251 -12.11 -18.60 7.96
C ASP A 251 -10.91 -18.09 7.12
N TRP A 252 -10.00 -17.32 7.74
CA TRP A 252 -8.85 -16.72 7.08
C TRP A 252 -9.22 -15.72 5.96
N SER A 253 -10.42 -15.13 6.05
CA SER A 253 -11.00 -14.27 5.01
C SER A 253 -10.28 -12.93 4.81
N THR A 254 -9.38 -12.56 5.73
CA THR A 254 -8.58 -11.33 5.65
C THR A 254 -7.09 -11.61 5.75
N THR A 255 -6.67 -12.89 5.84
CA THR A 255 -5.26 -13.21 6.01
C THR A 255 -4.43 -12.72 4.83
N VAL A 256 -3.20 -12.27 5.11
CA VAL A 256 -2.22 -11.77 4.14
C VAL A 256 -0.87 -12.44 4.40
N MET A 257 0.00 -12.45 3.41
CA MET A 257 1.31 -13.12 3.51
C MET A 257 2.14 -12.62 4.69
N ALA A 258 2.14 -11.32 4.94
CA ALA A 258 2.87 -10.73 6.07
C ALA A 258 2.35 -11.23 7.43
N ALA A 259 1.03 -11.45 7.59
CA ALA A 259 0.44 -12.02 8.78
C ALA A 259 0.82 -13.50 8.94
N GLU A 260 0.87 -14.27 7.85
CA GLU A 260 1.31 -15.66 7.87
C GLU A 260 2.81 -15.81 8.20
N ILE A 261 3.66 -14.91 7.71
CA ILE A 261 5.09 -14.86 8.10
C ILE A 261 5.20 -14.70 9.60
N TYR A 262 4.52 -13.71 10.17
CA TYR A 262 4.56 -13.46 11.60
C TYR A 262 4.03 -14.63 12.42
N ARG A 263 2.88 -15.20 12.05
CA ARG A 263 2.25 -16.34 12.72
C ARG A 263 3.15 -17.56 12.73
N ASN A 264 3.71 -17.92 11.57
CA ASN A 264 4.58 -19.09 11.46
C ASN A 264 5.90 -18.90 12.20
N ALA A 265 6.50 -17.70 12.16
CA ALA A 265 7.73 -17.41 12.86
C ALA A 265 7.53 -17.40 14.39
N PHE A 266 6.59 -16.57 14.89
CA PHE A 266 6.52 -16.20 16.30
C PHE A 266 5.45 -16.93 17.11
N GLN A 267 4.41 -17.50 16.48
CA GLN A 267 3.42 -18.31 17.20
C GLN A 267 3.69 -19.81 17.04
N TYR A 268 4.11 -20.26 15.84
CA TYR A 268 4.35 -21.67 15.56
C TYR A 268 5.82 -22.06 15.63
N PHE A 269 6.74 -21.10 15.79
CA PHE A 269 8.19 -21.32 15.85
C PHE A 269 8.70 -22.11 14.62
N ARG A 270 8.20 -21.79 13.42
CA ARG A 270 8.58 -22.39 12.14
C ARG A 270 9.33 -21.38 11.29
N PHE A 271 10.52 -20.94 11.76
CA PHE A 271 11.29 -19.89 11.11
C PHE A 271 11.73 -20.23 9.71
N GLY A 272 12.09 -21.53 9.45
CA GLY A 272 12.40 -21.98 8.08
C GLY A 272 11.23 -21.79 7.12
N TYR A 273 10.03 -22.20 7.51
CA TYR A 273 8.81 -22.03 6.72
C TYR A 273 8.40 -20.54 6.57
N ALA A 274 8.48 -19.77 7.64
CA ALA A 274 8.22 -18.33 7.62
C ALA A 274 9.19 -17.58 6.69
N SER A 275 10.47 -17.99 6.67
CA SER A 275 11.45 -17.45 5.75
C SER A 275 11.15 -17.82 4.30
N ALA A 276 10.64 -19.02 4.02
CA ALA A 276 10.20 -19.39 2.68
C ALA A 276 9.02 -18.53 2.20
N LEU A 277 8.04 -18.24 3.09
CA LEU A 277 6.97 -17.24 2.83
C LEU A 277 7.56 -15.87 2.49
N GLY A 278 8.54 -15.40 3.28
CA GLY A 278 9.21 -14.12 3.07
C GLY A 278 9.95 -14.05 1.72
N VAL A 279 10.62 -15.13 1.32
CA VAL A 279 11.28 -15.24 0.02
C VAL A 279 10.27 -15.17 -1.12
N VAL A 280 9.14 -15.87 -1.02
CA VAL A 280 8.09 -15.80 -2.03
C VAL A 280 7.50 -14.38 -2.10
N MET A 281 7.21 -13.77 -0.97
CA MET A 281 6.72 -12.38 -0.90
C MET A 281 7.71 -11.39 -1.51
N PHE A 282 9.01 -11.58 -1.28
CA PHE A 282 10.06 -10.78 -1.92
C PHE A 282 9.98 -10.86 -3.45
N PHE A 283 9.84 -12.06 -4.02
CA PHE A 283 9.71 -12.21 -5.47
C PHE A 283 8.41 -11.60 -6.01
N PHE A 284 7.30 -11.69 -5.29
CA PHE A 284 6.07 -10.98 -5.65
C PHE A 284 6.29 -9.45 -5.70
N THR A 285 6.94 -8.90 -4.67
CA THR A 285 7.18 -7.46 -4.58
C THR A 285 8.13 -6.97 -5.69
N VAL A 286 9.25 -7.67 -5.90
CA VAL A 286 10.19 -7.35 -6.98
C VAL A 286 9.55 -7.52 -8.35
N GLY A 287 8.82 -8.61 -8.57
CA GLY A 287 8.09 -8.86 -9.81
C GLY A 287 7.09 -7.75 -10.12
N PHE A 288 6.30 -7.34 -9.13
CA PHE A 288 5.38 -6.22 -9.26
C PHE A 288 6.11 -4.90 -9.58
N ALA A 289 7.19 -4.59 -8.85
CA ALA A 289 7.96 -3.37 -9.08
C ALA A 289 8.56 -3.33 -10.49
N VAL A 290 9.16 -4.44 -10.94
CA VAL A 290 9.74 -4.56 -12.29
C VAL A 290 8.65 -4.44 -13.38
N LEU A 291 7.52 -5.11 -13.19
CA LEU A 291 6.39 -5.04 -14.12
C LEU A 291 5.85 -3.62 -14.22
N SER A 292 5.63 -2.97 -13.07
CA SER A 292 5.15 -1.60 -13.00
C SER A 292 6.10 -0.62 -13.70
N LEU A 293 7.41 -0.74 -13.47
CA LEU A 293 8.42 0.10 -14.13
C LEU A 293 8.49 -0.14 -15.64
N ARG A 294 8.26 -1.37 -16.11
CA ARG A 294 8.23 -1.67 -17.56
C ARG A 294 6.99 -1.07 -18.24
N VAL A 295 5.84 -1.16 -17.58
CA VAL A 295 4.59 -0.59 -18.10
C VAL A 295 4.60 0.94 -18.07
N SER A 296 5.30 1.52 -17.08
CA SER A 296 5.42 2.97 -16.88
C SER A 296 6.37 3.68 -17.86
N ARG A 297 7.14 2.97 -18.70
CA ARG A 297 8.03 3.58 -19.69
C ARG A 297 7.24 4.19 -20.85
N ARG A 298 6.70 5.40 -20.64
CA ARG A 298 6.23 6.29 -21.71
C ARG A 298 7.21 7.45 -21.88
N GLU A 299 7.30 8.01 -23.09
CA GLU A 299 8.06 9.25 -23.33
C GLU A 299 7.49 10.36 -22.43
N ARG A 300 8.37 11.05 -21.73
CA ARG A 300 8.00 12.21 -20.92
C ARG A 300 7.49 13.30 -21.85
N ILE A 301 6.29 13.80 -21.56
CA ILE A 301 5.80 15.02 -22.19
C ILE A 301 6.50 16.17 -21.42
N GLU A 302 7.54 16.77 -22.02
CA GLU A 302 8.18 17.97 -21.50
C GLU A 302 7.36 19.19 -21.97
N TYR A 303 7.03 20.09 -21.04
CA TYR A 303 6.27 21.31 -21.31
C TYR A 303 7.19 22.52 -21.43
#